data_82dab38c5bcfff38c0f2ff71b9803892
#
_entry.id   82dab38c5bcfff38c0f2ff71b9803892
#
_cell.length_a   1.000
_cell.length_b   1.000
_cell.length_c   1.000
_cell.angle_alpha   90.00
_cell.angle_beta   90.00
_cell.angle_gamma   90.00
#
_symmetry.space_group_name_H-M   'P 1'
#
loop_
_entity.id
_entity.type
_entity.pdbx_description
1 polymer ?
#
loop_
_entity_poly.entity_id
_entity_poly.type
_entity_poly.pdbx_seq_one_letter_code
_entity_poly.pdbx_strand_id
1 'polypeptide(L)'
;GKEVFHGTTDASGLLTTGNLNPGKYTVKEIAVKDGYTVVQRERTVTVTQNEATTVKFEQVAHTSIVIQLTDAQDKSKGLAGAKFQIEQQGGTFKTEVTTNASGTAITPELPAGTYMVHQMTAPEGYLLNQSYQWAKVTANAVTKVEFVNNRISGIVLQALTQDTHTGIAGAVFEIYHENGKLVKTVTTDTTGIITITDLTPDIYVIKEVTVPGGYTAVTTSQKVTVTVNESTTATFYHTAQSALT
;
A
#
# COMPACT_ATOMS: atom_id res chain seq x y z
N GLY A 1 8.93 -22.08 29.22
CA GLY A 1 7.60 -22.67 29.45
C GLY A 1 6.97 -22.99 28.10
N LYS A 2 6.04 -23.92 28.05
CA LYS A 2 5.29 -24.26 26.87
C LYS A 2 4.13 -23.27 26.72
N GLU A 3 3.92 -22.70 25.51
CA GLU A 3 2.74 -21.90 25.19
C GLU A 3 1.49 -22.77 25.29
N VAL A 4 0.46 -22.28 25.98
CA VAL A 4 -0.80 -22.98 26.20
C VAL A 4 -1.97 -22.28 25.52
N PHE A 5 -1.83 -21.00 25.18
CA PHE A 5 -2.85 -20.21 24.52
C PHE A 5 -2.22 -18.98 23.85
N HIS A 6 -2.77 -18.60 22.69
CA HIS A 6 -2.46 -17.38 21.96
C HIS A 6 -3.76 -16.77 21.46
N GLY A 7 -3.90 -15.45 21.50
CA GLY A 7 -5.10 -14.77 21.01
C GLY A 7 -4.95 -13.26 20.98
N THR A 8 -5.93 -12.60 20.40
CA THR A 8 -6.01 -11.14 20.30
C THR A 8 -7.23 -10.64 21.04
N THR A 9 -7.10 -9.51 21.73
CA THR A 9 -8.23 -8.85 22.40
C THR A 9 -9.27 -8.37 21.38
N ASP A 10 -10.53 -8.45 21.75
CA ASP A 10 -11.65 -7.90 20.98
C ASP A 10 -11.70 -6.36 21.02
N ALA A 11 -12.75 -5.76 20.43
CA ALA A 11 -12.94 -4.32 20.40
C ALA A 11 -13.12 -3.67 21.79
N SER A 12 -13.51 -4.47 22.80
CA SER A 12 -13.63 -4.05 24.21
C SER A 12 -12.34 -4.19 25.01
N GLY A 13 -11.28 -4.73 24.37
CA GLY A 13 -10.01 -5.03 25.02
C GLY A 13 -10.00 -6.32 25.81
N LEU A 14 -10.99 -7.19 25.64
CA LEU A 14 -11.12 -8.46 26.35
C LEU A 14 -10.61 -9.62 25.51
N LEU A 15 -9.89 -10.54 26.16
CA LEU A 15 -9.48 -11.84 25.63
C LEU A 15 -9.76 -12.92 26.68
N THR A 16 -10.49 -13.96 26.28
CA THR A 16 -10.82 -15.09 27.14
C THR A 16 -10.13 -16.35 26.64
N THR A 17 -9.42 -17.04 27.50
CA THR A 17 -8.67 -18.26 27.14
C THR A 17 -9.50 -19.53 27.10
N GLY A 18 -10.72 -19.52 27.65
CA GLY A 18 -11.45 -20.74 27.99
C GLY A 18 -10.89 -21.41 29.23
N ASN A 19 -11.17 -22.71 29.43
CA ASN A 19 -10.78 -23.45 30.61
C ASN A 19 -9.27 -23.77 30.65
N LEU A 20 -8.60 -23.37 31.71
CA LEU A 20 -7.23 -23.73 31.98
C LEU A 20 -7.17 -24.62 33.26
N ASN A 21 -6.21 -25.52 33.31
CA ASN A 21 -5.95 -26.30 34.55
C ASN A 21 -5.46 -25.37 35.68
N PRO A 22 -5.79 -25.65 36.94
CA PRO A 22 -5.24 -24.91 38.08
C PRO A 22 -3.72 -24.87 38.02
N GLY A 23 -3.10 -23.71 38.25
CA GLY A 23 -1.67 -23.55 38.20
C GLY A 23 -1.18 -22.11 38.04
N LYS A 24 0.12 -21.92 37.98
CA LYS A 24 0.75 -20.63 37.70
C LYS A 24 0.98 -20.46 36.20
N TYR A 25 0.53 -19.34 35.69
CA TYR A 25 0.68 -18.97 34.28
C TYR A 25 1.36 -17.61 34.14
N THR A 26 2.18 -17.49 33.12
CA THR A 26 2.75 -16.20 32.69
C THR A 26 1.98 -15.73 31.45
N VAL A 27 1.35 -14.58 31.56
CA VAL A 27 0.67 -13.91 30.44
C VAL A 27 1.60 -12.83 29.91
N LYS A 28 1.84 -12.85 28.60
CA LYS A 28 2.69 -11.88 27.91
C LYS A 28 1.89 -11.12 26.86
N GLU A 29 2.01 -9.81 26.87
CA GLU A 29 1.57 -8.96 25.78
C GLU A 29 2.68 -8.89 24.72
N ILE A 30 2.48 -9.54 23.57
CA ILE A 30 3.49 -9.67 22.51
C ILE A 30 3.35 -8.59 21.44
N ALA A 31 2.18 -7.99 21.30
CA ALA A 31 1.92 -6.89 20.39
C ALA A 31 1.08 -5.81 21.08
N VAL A 32 1.30 -4.58 20.71
CA VAL A 32 0.63 -3.37 21.20
C VAL A 32 -0.07 -2.69 20.03
N LYS A 33 -1.20 -2.09 20.30
CA LYS A 33 -1.90 -1.25 19.33
C LYS A 33 -1.03 -0.04 18.94
N ASP A 34 -1.07 0.31 17.65
CA ASP A 34 -0.36 1.47 17.13
C ASP A 34 -0.73 2.76 17.89
N GLY A 35 0.29 3.53 18.25
CA GLY A 35 0.15 4.76 19.04
C GLY A 35 0.13 4.56 20.56
N TYR A 36 0.38 3.33 21.04
CA TYR A 36 0.43 3.03 22.48
C TYR A 36 1.77 2.41 22.88
N THR A 37 2.13 2.59 24.15
CA THR A 37 3.25 1.90 24.80
C THR A 37 2.74 0.98 25.89
N VAL A 38 3.34 -0.20 25.97
CA VAL A 38 3.10 -1.14 27.07
C VAL A 38 3.72 -0.62 28.36
N VAL A 39 2.92 -0.60 29.43
CA VAL A 39 3.43 -0.32 30.78
C VAL A 39 4.15 -1.53 31.35
N GLN A 40 3.59 -2.73 31.18
CA GLN A 40 4.15 -3.98 31.67
C GLN A 40 3.83 -5.12 30.70
N ARG A 41 4.87 -5.73 30.11
CA ARG A 41 4.70 -6.77 29.07
C ARG A 41 4.34 -8.15 29.60
N GLU A 42 4.56 -8.42 30.88
CA GLU A 42 4.43 -9.77 31.43
C GLU A 42 3.84 -9.72 32.84
N ARG A 43 2.88 -10.60 33.11
CA ARG A 43 2.28 -10.80 34.44
C ARG A 43 2.14 -12.27 34.73
N THR A 44 2.48 -12.67 35.97
CA THR A 44 2.24 -14.01 36.46
C THR A 44 0.94 -14.04 37.27
N VAL A 45 0.08 -15.00 36.95
CA VAL A 45 -1.22 -15.20 37.62
C VAL A 45 -1.36 -16.65 38.06
N THR A 46 -2.15 -16.87 39.11
CA THR A 46 -2.52 -18.20 39.55
C THR A 46 -3.97 -18.47 39.21
N VAL A 47 -4.20 -19.51 38.42
CA VAL A 47 -5.55 -20.01 38.12
C VAL A 47 -5.94 -21.02 39.17
N THR A 48 -7.08 -20.80 39.80
CA THR A 48 -7.70 -21.69 40.80
C THR A 48 -8.85 -22.47 40.18
N GLN A 49 -9.19 -23.60 40.78
CA GLN A 49 -10.27 -24.45 40.26
C GLN A 49 -11.63 -23.75 40.45
N ASN A 50 -12.45 -23.79 39.42
CA ASN A 50 -13.81 -23.22 39.37
C ASN A 50 -13.88 -21.69 39.59
N GLU A 51 -12.80 -20.95 39.36
CA GLU A 51 -12.76 -19.51 39.46
C GLU A 51 -12.23 -18.87 38.17
N ALA A 52 -12.81 -17.73 37.77
CA ALA A 52 -12.28 -16.94 36.69
C ALA A 52 -11.18 -16.01 37.21
N THR A 53 -9.96 -16.13 36.67
CA THR A 53 -8.85 -15.25 37.00
C THR A 53 -8.74 -14.15 35.94
N THR A 54 -8.81 -12.88 36.35
CA THR A 54 -8.64 -11.74 35.48
C THR A 54 -7.24 -11.15 35.63
N VAL A 55 -6.57 -10.92 34.51
CA VAL A 55 -5.31 -10.16 34.46
C VAL A 55 -5.51 -8.92 33.59
N LYS A 56 -5.07 -7.75 34.10
CA LYS A 56 -5.18 -6.47 33.36
C LYS A 56 -3.80 -6.04 32.86
N PHE A 57 -3.74 -5.62 31.62
CA PHE A 57 -2.60 -4.92 31.05
C PHE A 57 -3.02 -3.47 30.74
N GLU A 58 -2.14 -2.55 31.04
CA GLU A 58 -2.35 -1.13 30.79
C GLU A 58 -1.39 -0.65 29.71
N GLN A 59 -1.92 0.18 28.83
CA GLN A 59 -1.16 0.83 27.76
C GLN A 59 -1.30 2.34 27.90
N VAL A 60 -0.24 3.08 27.65
CA VAL A 60 -0.25 4.55 27.62
C VAL A 60 -0.29 5.01 26.17
N ALA A 61 -1.27 5.84 25.84
CA ALA A 61 -1.35 6.47 24.53
C ALA A 61 -0.21 7.49 24.37
N HIS A 62 0.46 7.44 23.22
CA HIS A 62 1.39 8.50 22.84
C HIS A 62 0.61 9.72 22.33
N THR A 63 1.19 10.91 22.52
CA THR A 63 0.72 12.12 21.85
C THR A 63 1.19 12.04 20.39
N SER A 64 0.41 11.42 19.53
CA SER A 64 0.82 11.13 18.16
C SER A 64 -0.34 11.20 17.16
N ILE A 65 0.01 11.27 15.89
CA ILE A 65 -0.92 11.07 14.78
C ILE A 65 -0.66 9.69 14.19
N VAL A 66 -1.71 8.90 14.06
CA VAL A 66 -1.74 7.64 13.30
C VAL A 66 -2.44 7.90 11.98
N ILE A 67 -1.73 7.73 10.90
CA ILE A 67 -2.26 7.84 9.54
C ILE A 67 -2.63 6.44 9.07
N GLN A 68 -3.84 6.26 8.58
CA GLN A 68 -4.28 5.06 7.88
C GLN A 68 -4.52 5.38 6.42
N LEU A 69 -3.78 4.75 5.54
CA LEU A 69 -3.94 4.87 4.09
C LEU A 69 -4.48 3.57 3.52
N THR A 70 -5.58 3.66 2.77
CA THR A 70 -6.22 2.50 2.14
C THR A 70 -6.48 2.72 0.65
N ASP A 71 -6.71 1.63 -0.06
CA ASP A 71 -7.17 1.62 -1.44
C ASP A 71 -8.63 2.16 -1.49
N ALA A 72 -8.92 3.07 -2.41
CA ALA A 72 -10.25 3.68 -2.52
C ALA A 72 -11.34 2.67 -2.96
N GLN A 73 -10.96 1.61 -3.70
CA GLN A 73 -11.83 0.54 -4.18
C GLN A 73 -11.93 -0.61 -3.19
N ASP A 74 -10.90 -0.80 -2.34
CA ASP A 74 -10.87 -1.83 -1.31
C ASP A 74 -10.33 -1.26 0.00
N LYS A 75 -11.20 -0.75 0.84
CA LYS A 75 -10.83 -0.14 2.13
C LYS A 75 -10.22 -1.11 3.14
N SER A 76 -10.30 -2.42 2.90
CA SER A 76 -9.60 -3.41 3.73
C SER A 76 -8.11 -3.52 3.39
N LYS A 77 -7.71 -3.03 2.20
CA LYS A 77 -6.33 -3.05 1.73
C LYS A 77 -5.58 -1.80 2.18
N GLY A 78 -4.66 -1.97 3.13
CA GLY A 78 -3.68 -0.94 3.48
C GLY A 78 -2.64 -0.75 2.38
N LEU A 79 -2.14 0.48 2.21
CA LEU A 79 -1.17 0.84 1.16
C LEU A 79 0.17 1.25 1.77
N ALA A 80 1.21 0.48 1.48
CA ALA A 80 2.57 0.71 1.96
C ALA A 80 3.35 1.70 1.08
N GLY A 81 4.37 2.35 1.64
CA GLY A 81 5.35 3.15 0.90
C GLY A 81 4.94 4.60 0.60
N ALA A 82 3.74 5.01 0.96
CA ALA A 82 3.33 6.41 0.87
C ALA A 82 4.07 7.26 1.90
N LYS A 83 4.56 8.43 1.50
CA LYS A 83 5.16 9.41 2.41
C LYS A 83 4.16 10.52 2.72
N PHE A 84 4.07 10.83 3.99
CA PHE A 84 3.25 11.92 4.52
C PHE A 84 4.11 12.94 5.23
N GLN A 85 3.78 14.20 5.03
CA GLN A 85 4.35 15.32 5.78
C GLN A 85 3.35 15.84 6.80
N ILE A 86 3.83 16.11 8.00
CA ILE A 86 3.07 16.62 9.12
C ILE A 86 3.71 17.94 9.56
N GLU A 87 2.94 19.03 9.53
CA GLU A 87 3.39 20.38 9.85
C GLU A 87 2.50 20.99 10.93
N GLN A 88 3.12 21.59 11.96
CA GLN A 88 2.40 22.27 13.01
C GLN A 88 1.89 23.63 12.53
N GLN A 89 0.61 23.90 12.74
CA GLN A 89 0.00 25.19 12.43
C GLN A 89 0.60 26.29 13.30
N GLY A 90 1.18 27.31 12.67
CA GLY A 90 1.79 28.43 13.36
C GLY A 90 3.07 28.13 14.14
N GLY A 91 3.61 26.90 14.00
CA GLY A 91 4.87 26.46 14.60
C GLY A 91 5.94 26.18 13.55
N THR A 92 7.10 25.72 14.03
CA THR A 92 8.25 25.33 13.17
C THR A 92 8.40 23.81 13.06
N PHE A 93 7.60 23.03 13.79
CA PHE A 93 7.71 21.59 13.77
C PHE A 93 7.24 21.00 12.44
N LYS A 94 8.08 20.15 11.87
CA LYS A 94 7.82 19.43 10.64
C LYS A 94 8.44 18.04 10.72
N THR A 95 7.71 17.03 10.31
CA THR A 95 8.20 15.63 10.25
C THR A 95 7.60 14.90 9.06
N GLU A 96 8.26 13.82 8.66
CA GLU A 96 7.78 12.92 7.61
C GLU A 96 7.65 11.51 8.16
N VAL A 97 6.64 10.79 7.69
CA VAL A 97 6.42 9.39 8.01
C VAL A 97 6.05 8.61 6.75
N THR A 98 6.33 7.31 6.77
CA THR A 98 6.04 6.42 5.63
C THR A 98 5.11 5.30 6.08
N THR A 99 4.11 4.97 5.28
CA THR A 99 3.18 3.88 5.58
C THR A 99 3.86 2.51 5.46
N ASN A 100 3.57 1.64 6.43
CA ASN A 100 4.02 0.24 6.48
C ASN A 100 3.11 -0.67 5.63
N ALA A 101 3.33 -1.99 5.70
CA ALA A 101 2.58 -2.99 4.93
C ALA A 101 1.06 -3.01 5.23
N SER A 102 0.63 -2.55 6.39
CA SER A 102 -0.80 -2.40 6.74
C SER A 102 -1.39 -1.05 6.35
N GLY A 103 -0.63 -0.20 5.66
CA GLY A 103 -1.05 1.16 5.29
C GLY A 103 -1.02 2.14 6.45
N THR A 104 -0.34 1.80 7.55
CA THR A 104 -0.28 2.64 8.75
C THR A 104 1.05 3.37 8.84
N ALA A 105 1.00 4.67 9.18
CA ALA A 105 2.17 5.44 9.59
C ALA A 105 1.90 6.13 10.93
N ILE A 106 2.92 6.22 11.78
CA ILE A 106 2.83 6.81 13.11
C ILE A 106 3.89 7.89 13.23
N THR A 107 3.48 9.07 13.70
CA THR A 107 4.44 10.13 13.99
C THR A 107 5.27 9.83 15.23
N PRO A 108 6.48 10.40 15.35
CA PRO A 108 7.10 10.58 16.67
C PRO A 108 6.14 11.28 17.63
N GLU A 109 6.49 11.32 18.90
CA GLU A 109 5.73 12.09 19.88
C GLU A 109 5.67 13.58 19.49
N LEU A 110 4.45 14.15 19.50
CA LEU A 110 4.16 15.49 19.07
C LEU A 110 3.74 16.36 20.26
N PRO A 111 4.12 17.64 20.30
CA PRO A 111 3.46 18.60 21.17
C PRO A 111 1.95 18.68 20.90
N ALA A 112 1.14 18.94 21.94
CA ALA A 112 -0.27 19.23 21.72
C ALA A 112 -0.43 20.45 20.79
N GLY A 113 -1.36 20.37 19.84
CA GLY A 113 -1.54 21.42 18.83
C GLY A 113 -2.37 20.98 17.64
N THR A 114 -2.45 21.86 16.64
CA THR A 114 -3.10 21.54 15.36
C THR A 114 -2.03 21.29 14.30
N TYR A 115 -2.19 20.23 13.53
CA TYR A 115 -1.24 19.83 12.49
C TYR A 115 -1.94 19.65 11.15
N MET A 116 -1.28 20.08 10.09
CA MET A 116 -1.65 19.73 8.73
C MET A 116 -0.94 18.44 8.34
N VAL A 117 -1.70 17.49 7.81
CA VAL A 117 -1.20 16.23 7.29
C VAL A 117 -1.51 16.16 5.81
N HIS A 118 -0.51 15.93 4.97
CA HIS A 118 -0.69 15.76 3.53
C HIS A 118 0.26 14.72 2.96
N GLN A 119 -0.15 14.09 1.88
CA GLN A 119 0.63 13.07 1.20
C GLN A 119 1.65 13.72 0.27
N MET A 120 2.93 13.32 0.38
CA MET A 120 4.02 13.80 -0.47
C MET A 120 4.28 12.87 -1.67
N THR A 121 4.17 11.55 -1.44
CA THR A 121 4.32 10.55 -2.49
C THR A 121 3.27 9.47 -2.34
N ALA A 122 2.67 9.07 -3.45
CA ALA A 122 1.75 7.93 -3.49
C ALA A 122 2.53 6.60 -3.53
N PRO A 123 1.91 5.49 -3.12
CA PRO A 123 2.41 4.16 -3.41
C PRO A 123 2.48 3.90 -4.91
N GLU A 124 3.33 2.96 -5.32
CA GLU A 124 3.39 2.52 -6.72
C GLU A 124 2.02 2.02 -7.21
N GLY A 125 1.62 2.43 -8.40
CA GLY A 125 0.32 2.09 -9.01
C GLY A 125 -0.85 2.94 -8.51
N TYR A 126 -0.61 3.98 -7.71
CA TYR A 126 -1.66 4.85 -7.17
C TYR A 126 -1.43 6.32 -7.51
N LEU A 127 -2.53 7.06 -7.66
CA LEU A 127 -2.53 8.51 -7.82
C LEU A 127 -2.23 9.20 -6.48
N LEU A 128 -1.45 10.28 -6.52
CA LEU A 128 -1.21 11.12 -5.36
C LEU A 128 -2.52 11.77 -4.88
N ASN A 129 -2.85 11.59 -3.61
CA ASN A 129 -3.94 12.34 -2.98
C ASN A 129 -3.43 13.73 -2.60
N GLN A 130 -3.88 14.74 -3.32
CA GLN A 130 -3.48 16.14 -3.12
C GLN A 130 -4.24 16.85 -1.99
N SER A 131 -5.19 16.17 -1.34
CA SER A 131 -5.89 16.73 -0.20
C SER A 131 -5.00 16.76 1.06
N TYR A 132 -5.30 17.66 1.96
CA TYR A 132 -4.72 17.70 3.28
C TYR A 132 -5.81 17.55 4.35
N GLN A 133 -5.40 17.11 5.55
CA GLN A 133 -6.29 17.02 6.69
C GLN A 133 -5.70 17.75 7.89
N TRP A 134 -6.57 18.35 8.68
CA TRP A 134 -6.20 18.96 9.95
C TRP A 134 -6.39 17.99 11.09
N ALA A 135 -5.33 17.72 11.85
CA ALA A 135 -5.33 16.86 13.02
C ALA A 135 -5.15 17.70 14.29
N LYS A 136 -6.13 17.68 15.18
CA LYS A 136 -6.01 18.27 16.51
C LYS A 136 -5.42 17.23 17.45
N VAL A 137 -4.18 17.45 17.85
CA VAL A 137 -3.42 16.56 18.74
C VAL A 137 -3.57 17.06 20.18
N THR A 138 -4.01 16.17 21.07
CA THR A 138 -4.11 16.40 22.51
C THR A 138 -3.09 15.54 23.25
N ALA A 139 -2.59 16.04 24.40
CA ALA A 139 -1.60 15.30 25.19
C ALA A 139 -2.13 13.93 25.60
N ASN A 140 -1.25 12.91 25.57
CA ASN A 140 -1.54 11.54 25.92
C ASN A 140 -2.70 10.92 25.13
N ALA A 141 -2.86 11.32 23.88
CA ALA A 141 -3.90 10.81 23.00
C ALA A 141 -3.37 10.53 21.60
N VAL A 142 -3.92 9.48 20.98
CA VAL A 142 -3.70 9.16 19.56
C VAL A 142 -4.75 9.88 18.73
N THR A 143 -4.32 10.69 17.78
CA THR A 143 -5.20 11.28 16.78
C THR A 143 -5.11 10.46 15.50
N LYS A 144 -6.25 9.99 14.98
CA LYS A 144 -6.31 9.27 13.71
C LYS A 144 -6.66 10.21 12.57
N VAL A 145 -5.99 10.01 11.43
CA VAL A 145 -6.35 10.57 10.13
C VAL A 145 -6.37 9.47 9.08
N GLU A 146 -7.33 9.53 8.17
CA GLU A 146 -7.53 8.51 7.15
C GLU A 146 -7.38 9.12 5.77
N PHE A 147 -6.62 8.45 4.92
CA PHE A 147 -6.46 8.80 3.52
C PHE A 147 -6.82 7.61 2.64
N VAL A 148 -7.24 7.90 1.43
CA VAL A 148 -7.43 6.91 0.38
C VAL A 148 -6.69 7.32 -0.86
N ASN A 149 -6.09 6.36 -1.59
CA ASN A 149 -5.56 6.59 -2.92
C ASN A 149 -6.38 5.83 -3.96
N ASN A 150 -6.65 6.50 -5.08
CA ASN A 150 -7.19 5.86 -6.27
C ASN A 150 -6.07 5.17 -7.03
N ARG A 151 -6.37 4.00 -7.59
CA ARG A 151 -5.45 3.32 -8.51
C ARG A 151 -5.27 4.17 -9.76
N ILE A 152 -4.10 4.07 -10.37
CA ILE A 152 -3.85 4.71 -11.66
C ILE A 152 -4.70 4.00 -12.72
N SER A 153 -5.49 4.77 -13.47
CA SER A 153 -6.15 4.27 -14.68
C SER A 153 -5.16 4.35 -15.82
N GLY A 154 -4.92 3.23 -16.49
CA GLY A 154 -3.92 3.26 -17.55
C GLY A 154 -3.65 1.92 -18.21
N ILE A 155 -2.56 1.88 -18.96
CA ILE A 155 -2.08 0.70 -19.66
C ILE A 155 -0.65 0.42 -19.23
N VAL A 156 -0.37 -0.78 -18.76
CA VAL A 156 0.98 -1.32 -18.64
C VAL A 156 1.27 -2.07 -19.93
N LEU A 157 2.13 -1.52 -20.78
CA LEU A 157 2.53 -2.12 -22.03
C LEU A 157 3.84 -2.86 -21.85
N GLN A 158 3.90 -4.09 -22.37
CA GLN A 158 5.07 -4.94 -22.29
C GLN A 158 5.45 -5.45 -23.68
N ALA A 159 6.72 -5.28 -24.05
CA ALA A 159 7.33 -5.91 -25.21
C ALA A 159 8.29 -7.01 -24.71
N LEU A 160 7.95 -8.26 -24.96
CA LEU A 160 8.66 -9.41 -24.41
C LEU A 160 9.05 -10.40 -25.50
N THR A 161 10.15 -11.14 -25.30
CA THR A 161 10.42 -12.33 -26.10
C THR A 161 9.39 -13.42 -25.80
N GLN A 162 8.98 -14.16 -26.80
CA GLN A 162 7.93 -15.20 -26.66
C GLN A 162 8.40 -16.41 -25.85
N ASP A 163 9.67 -16.75 -25.94
CA ASP A 163 10.27 -17.95 -25.32
C ASP A 163 10.70 -17.71 -23.87
N THR A 164 11.44 -16.64 -23.61
CA THR A 164 12.03 -16.37 -22.30
C THR A 164 11.30 -15.28 -21.51
N HIS A 165 10.32 -14.61 -22.09
CA HIS A 165 9.62 -13.45 -21.52
C HIS A 165 10.57 -12.33 -21.09
N THR A 166 11.71 -12.22 -21.78
CA THR A 166 12.69 -11.14 -21.54
C THR A 166 12.22 -9.85 -22.17
N GLY A 167 12.35 -8.75 -21.45
CA GLY A 167 11.96 -7.42 -21.92
C GLY A 167 12.78 -6.95 -23.12
N ILE A 168 12.14 -6.27 -24.06
CA ILE A 168 12.73 -5.73 -25.29
C ILE A 168 12.64 -4.21 -25.26
N ALA A 169 13.81 -3.56 -25.26
CA ALA A 169 13.92 -2.12 -25.32
C ALA A 169 13.75 -1.59 -26.74
N GLY A 170 13.23 -0.37 -26.88
CA GLY A 170 13.19 0.36 -28.14
C GLY A 170 12.02 -0.01 -29.06
N ALA A 171 11.09 -0.85 -28.62
CA ALA A 171 9.83 -1.06 -29.35
C ALA A 171 8.96 0.20 -29.24
N VAL A 172 8.50 0.72 -30.41
CA VAL A 172 7.68 1.93 -30.47
C VAL A 172 6.24 1.57 -30.71
N PHE A 173 5.37 2.11 -29.86
CA PHE A 173 3.93 1.89 -29.93
C PHE A 173 3.17 3.20 -30.06
N GLU A 174 2.10 3.16 -30.81
CA GLU A 174 1.11 4.21 -30.92
C GLU A 174 -0.21 3.74 -30.30
N ILE A 175 -0.78 4.58 -29.44
CA ILE A 175 -2.03 4.34 -28.74
C ILE A 175 -3.09 5.24 -29.35
N TYR A 176 -4.19 4.64 -29.78
CA TYR A 176 -5.31 5.31 -30.41
C TYR A 176 -6.59 5.10 -29.62
N HIS A 177 -7.50 6.08 -29.66
CA HIS A 177 -8.91 5.81 -29.38
C HIS A 177 -9.48 4.87 -30.45
N GLU A 178 -10.56 4.18 -30.14
CA GLU A 178 -11.25 3.28 -31.09
C GLU A 178 -11.65 3.99 -32.39
N ASN A 179 -11.93 5.29 -32.34
CA ASN A 179 -12.26 6.13 -33.50
C ASN A 179 -11.05 6.48 -34.39
N GLY A 180 -9.85 5.96 -34.08
CA GLY A 180 -8.63 6.16 -34.83
C GLY A 180 -7.84 7.44 -34.49
N LYS A 181 -8.28 8.23 -33.51
CA LYS A 181 -7.53 9.41 -33.03
C LYS A 181 -6.33 8.99 -32.23
N LEU A 182 -5.13 9.43 -32.65
CA LEU A 182 -3.89 9.18 -31.88
C LEU A 182 -3.94 9.88 -30.53
N VAL A 183 -3.60 9.14 -29.48
CA VAL A 183 -3.51 9.61 -28.09
C VAL A 183 -2.07 9.88 -27.71
N LYS A 184 -1.19 8.88 -27.96
CA LYS A 184 0.21 8.95 -27.53
C LYS A 184 1.08 8.00 -28.33
N THR A 185 2.35 8.36 -28.50
CA THR A 185 3.43 7.47 -28.97
C THR A 185 4.38 7.23 -27.82
N VAL A 186 4.79 5.98 -27.60
CA VAL A 186 5.65 5.56 -26.48
C VAL A 186 6.70 4.57 -26.95
N THR A 187 7.82 4.50 -26.22
CA THR A 187 8.92 3.57 -26.51
C THR A 187 9.25 2.79 -25.25
N THR A 188 9.42 1.47 -25.36
CA THR A 188 9.79 0.62 -24.22
C THR A 188 11.21 0.91 -23.75
N ASP A 189 11.39 0.86 -22.43
CA ASP A 189 12.68 0.99 -21.77
C ASP A 189 13.49 -0.33 -21.79
N THR A 190 14.60 -0.38 -21.07
CA THR A 190 15.47 -1.56 -20.97
C THR A 190 14.81 -2.77 -20.32
N THR A 191 13.72 -2.58 -19.61
CA THR A 191 12.90 -3.67 -19.02
C THR A 191 11.83 -4.20 -19.98
N GLY A 192 11.67 -3.55 -21.15
CA GLY A 192 10.61 -3.83 -22.10
C GLY A 192 9.22 -3.36 -21.66
N ILE A 193 9.15 -2.54 -20.60
CA ILE A 193 7.89 -2.11 -19.98
C ILE A 193 7.73 -0.60 -20.11
N ILE A 194 6.51 -0.16 -20.29
CA ILE A 194 6.13 1.24 -20.14
C ILE A 194 4.73 1.34 -19.52
N THR A 195 4.59 2.21 -18.53
CA THR A 195 3.29 2.52 -17.92
C THR A 195 2.75 3.82 -18.51
N ILE A 196 1.56 3.74 -19.06
CA ILE A 196 0.84 4.88 -19.62
C ILE A 196 -0.26 5.23 -18.65
N THR A 197 -0.12 6.38 -18.02
CA THR A 197 -1.06 6.89 -17.00
C THR A 197 -1.95 7.99 -17.62
N ASP A 198 -2.92 8.41 -16.83
CA ASP A 198 -3.82 9.54 -17.16
C ASP A 198 -4.68 9.31 -18.41
N LEU A 199 -4.99 8.04 -18.70
CA LEU A 199 -5.94 7.68 -19.72
C LEU A 199 -7.38 7.78 -19.18
N THR A 200 -8.28 8.37 -19.97
CA THR A 200 -9.71 8.32 -19.67
C THR A 200 -10.23 6.90 -19.88
N PRO A 201 -11.23 6.44 -19.09
CA PRO A 201 -11.89 5.17 -19.35
C PRO A 201 -12.44 5.12 -20.76
N ASP A 202 -11.95 4.20 -21.59
CA ASP A 202 -12.33 4.04 -23.01
C ASP A 202 -11.72 2.73 -23.55
N ILE A 203 -12.04 2.42 -24.80
CA ILE A 203 -11.38 1.36 -25.56
C ILE A 203 -10.24 1.99 -26.36
N TYR A 204 -9.04 1.43 -26.19
CA TYR A 204 -7.84 1.85 -26.90
C TYR A 204 -7.34 0.77 -27.85
N VAL A 205 -6.79 1.20 -28.96
CA VAL A 205 -6.09 0.35 -29.92
C VAL A 205 -4.61 0.69 -29.85
N ILE A 206 -3.79 -0.30 -29.50
CA ILE A 206 -2.34 -0.18 -29.42
C ILE A 206 -1.76 -0.84 -30.67
N LYS A 207 -0.88 -0.12 -31.36
CA LYS A 207 -0.19 -0.62 -32.55
C LYS A 207 1.32 -0.50 -32.33
N GLU A 208 2.04 -1.57 -32.60
CA GLU A 208 3.49 -1.50 -32.71
C GLU A 208 3.87 -0.95 -34.08
N VAL A 209 4.56 0.18 -34.08
CA VAL A 209 4.98 0.89 -35.31
C VAL A 209 6.46 0.73 -35.60
N THR A 210 7.26 0.35 -34.61
CA THR A 210 8.68 0.02 -34.80
C THR A 210 9.03 -1.19 -33.95
N VAL A 211 9.48 -2.25 -34.64
CA VAL A 211 10.04 -3.45 -34.02
C VAL A 211 11.54 -3.26 -33.88
N PRO A 212 12.13 -3.50 -32.69
CA PRO A 212 13.58 -3.39 -32.50
C PRO A 212 14.37 -4.35 -33.37
N GLY A 213 15.56 -3.92 -33.83
CA GLY A 213 16.45 -4.74 -34.65
C GLY A 213 16.80 -6.08 -33.98
N GLY A 214 16.79 -7.16 -34.75
CA GLY A 214 17.01 -8.52 -34.27
C GLY A 214 15.75 -9.24 -33.80
N TYR A 215 14.57 -8.63 -33.91
CA TYR A 215 13.30 -9.23 -33.52
C TYR A 215 12.25 -9.14 -34.64
N THR A 216 11.26 -10.04 -34.57
CA THR A 216 10.06 -10.02 -35.38
C THR A 216 8.85 -10.01 -34.43
N ALA A 217 7.91 -9.09 -34.65
CA ALA A 217 6.70 -9.02 -33.85
C ALA A 217 5.76 -10.20 -34.17
N VAL A 218 5.25 -10.85 -33.14
CA VAL A 218 4.21 -11.89 -33.23
C VAL A 218 2.83 -11.24 -33.26
N THR A 219 2.65 -10.17 -32.49
CA THR A 219 1.41 -9.37 -32.44
C THR A 219 1.73 -7.92 -32.69
N THR A 220 1.11 -7.33 -33.71
CA THR A 220 1.36 -5.94 -34.10
C THR A 220 0.27 -4.96 -33.66
N SER A 221 -0.86 -5.46 -33.13
CA SER A 221 -1.95 -4.62 -32.63
C SER A 221 -2.79 -5.34 -31.59
N GLN A 222 -3.21 -4.63 -30.56
CA GLN A 222 -4.14 -5.10 -29.55
C GLN A 222 -5.18 -4.03 -29.22
N LYS A 223 -6.40 -4.48 -28.89
CA LYS A 223 -7.46 -3.65 -28.33
C LYS A 223 -7.55 -3.91 -26.85
N VAL A 224 -7.53 -2.85 -26.04
CA VAL A 224 -7.62 -2.93 -24.56
C VAL A 224 -8.69 -1.97 -24.05
N THR A 225 -9.34 -2.37 -22.95
CA THR A 225 -10.30 -1.50 -22.24
C THR A 225 -9.61 -0.94 -21.01
N VAL A 226 -9.58 0.37 -20.88
CA VAL A 226 -9.15 1.06 -19.66
C VAL A 226 -10.40 1.37 -18.83
N THR A 227 -10.43 0.88 -17.61
CA THR A 227 -11.51 1.14 -16.64
C THR A 227 -11.04 2.13 -15.58
N VAL A 228 -11.99 2.75 -14.88
CA VAL A 228 -11.68 3.71 -13.80
C VAL A 228 -10.88 3.01 -12.71
N ASN A 229 -9.76 3.62 -12.31
CA ASN A 229 -8.94 3.16 -11.18
C ASN A 229 -8.34 1.75 -11.36
N GLU A 230 -8.16 1.31 -12.61
CA GLU A 230 -7.51 0.03 -12.94
C GLU A 230 -6.48 0.21 -14.03
N SER A 231 -5.40 -0.56 -13.95
CA SER A 231 -4.41 -0.67 -15.02
C SER A 231 -4.63 -1.95 -15.79
N THR A 232 -4.74 -1.84 -17.12
CA THR A 232 -4.84 -2.99 -18.03
C THR A 232 -3.48 -3.30 -18.60
N THR A 233 -3.06 -4.57 -18.61
CA THR A 233 -1.79 -4.97 -19.22
C THR A 233 -2.00 -5.37 -20.67
N ALA A 234 -1.17 -4.82 -21.57
CA ALA A 234 -1.06 -5.22 -22.96
C ALA A 234 0.34 -5.80 -23.22
N THR A 235 0.42 -7.07 -23.60
CA THR A 235 1.70 -7.74 -23.84
C THR A 235 1.88 -8.04 -25.32
N PHE A 236 2.96 -7.55 -25.91
CA PHE A 236 3.37 -7.80 -27.28
C PHE A 236 4.56 -8.75 -27.29
N TYR A 237 4.40 -9.88 -27.96
CA TYR A 237 5.44 -10.88 -28.05
C TYR A 237 6.25 -10.78 -29.34
N HIS A 238 7.53 -11.11 -29.24
CA HIS A 238 8.48 -11.08 -30.31
C HIS A 238 9.31 -12.36 -30.37
N THR A 239 9.71 -12.77 -31.56
CA THR A 239 10.67 -13.84 -31.77
C THR A 239 12.01 -13.23 -32.16
N ALA A 240 13.10 -13.73 -31.59
CA ALA A 240 14.46 -13.32 -32.00
C ALA A 240 14.73 -13.82 -33.42
N GLN A 241 15.33 -12.98 -34.25
CA GLN A 241 15.77 -13.39 -35.60
C GLN A 241 17.07 -14.17 -35.48
N SER A 242 17.12 -15.35 -36.08
CA SER A 242 18.37 -16.10 -36.22
C SER A 242 19.26 -15.43 -37.29
N ALA A 243 20.46 -15.01 -36.92
CA ALA A 243 21.45 -14.59 -37.92
C ALA A 243 22.03 -15.82 -38.61
N LEU A 244 22.04 -15.83 -39.93
CA LEU A 244 22.92 -16.77 -40.70
C LEU A 244 24.33 -16.22 -40.58
N THR A 245 25.19 -16.98 -39.92
CA THR A 245 26.66 -16.75 -39.91
C THR A 245 27.30 -17.54 -41.03
#